data_9188c6238578a0d92a9daff15960a948
#
_entry.id   9188c6238578a0d92a9daff15960a948
#
_cell.length_a   1.000
_cell.length_b   1.000
_cell.length_c   1.000
_cell.angle_alpha   90.00
_cell.angle_beta   90.00
_cell.angle_gamma   90.00
#
_symmetry.space_group_name_H-M   'P 1'
#
loop_
_entity.id
_entity.type
_entity.pdbx_description
1 polymer ?
#
loop_
_entity_poly.entity_id
_entity_poly.type
_entity_poly.pdbx_seq_one_letter_code
_entity_poly.pdbx_strand_id
1 'polypeptide(L)'
;MAVFASKQIVMPATPIVVTITGSGDSSNCYATINGTKQYSAGTHEVNAGDTITFGVFGSRSYSGYVTIDGTKVLRVTIGGTKTYDWIVPDGISTVEIAMTYRTKDYGRIDVTTA
;
A
#
# COMPACT_ATOMS: atom_id res chain seq x y z
N MET A 1 20.17 -25.01 -41.65
CA MET A 1 20.36 -24.77 -40.23
C MET A 1 19.09 -24.21 -39.60
N ALA A 2 18.55 -24.88 -38.65
CA ALA A 2 17.40 -24.38 -37.94
C ALA A 2 17.87 -23.33 -36.91
N VAL A 3 17.44 -22.10 -37.14
CA VAL A 3 17.63 -21.05 -36.16
C VAL A 3 16.47 -21.17 -35.19
N PHE A 4 16.73 -21.61 -34.02
CA PHE A 4 15.74 -21.57 -32.97
C PHE A 4 15.66 -20.13 -32.47
N ALA A 5 14.67 -19.40 -32.92
CA ALA A 5 14.20 -18.27 -32.14
C ALA A 5 13.90 -18.84 -30.76
N SER A 6 14.74 -18.57 -29.79
CA SER A 6 14.47 -18.98 -28.44
C SER A 6 13.15 -18.36 -28.01
N LYS A 7 12.12 -19.16 -27.98
CA LYS A 7 10.89 -18.81 -27.33
C LYS A 7 11.23 -18.66 -25.85
N GLN A 8 11.48 -17.46 -25.43
CA GLN A 8 11.46 -17.18 -24.03
C GLN A 8 10.05 -17.44 -23.53
N ILE A 9 9.92 -18.49 -22.77
CA ILE A 9 8.72 -18.66 -21.96
C ILE A 9 8.83 -17.61 -20.86
N VAL A 10 8.17 -16.47 -21.08
CA VAL A 10 8.00 -15.49 -20.01
C VAL A 10 6.96 -16.05 -19.07
N MET A 11 7.41 -16.67 -18.00
CA MET A 11 6.51 -16.99 -16.90
C MET A 11 5.96 -15.70 -16.36
N PRO A 12 4.63 -15.54 -16.25
CA PRO A 12 4.09 -14.38 -15.56
C PRO A 12 4.66 -14.35 -14.14
N ALA A 13 5.09 -13.18 -13.71
CA ALA A 13 5.57 -12.99 -12.35
C ALA A 13 4.48 -13.47 -11.38
N THR A 14 4.89 -14.20 -10.32
CA THR A 14 3.97 -14.60 -9.27
C THR A 14 3.39 -13.34 -8.62
N PRO A 15 2.07 -13.18 -8.55
CA PRO A 15 1.46 -12.02 -7.92
C PRO A 15 1.84 -11.93 -6.45
N ILE A 16 2.03 -10.70 -5.99
CA ILE A 16 2.24 -10.40 -4.59
C ILE A 16 0.86 -10.23 -3.94
N VAL A 17 0.60 -10.98 -2.89
CA VAL A 17 -0.68 -10.92 -2.19
C VAL A 17 -0.67 -9.78 -1.19
N VAL A 18 -1.63 -8.87 -1.31
CA VAL A 18 -1.82 -7.74 -0.41
C VAL A 18 -3.03 -8.03 0.47
N THR A 19 -2.85 -8.03 1.78
CA THR A 19 -3.92 -8.20 2.75
C THR A 19 -4.10 -6.93 3.54
N ILE A 20 -5.32 -6.38 3.53
CA ILE A 20 -5.69 -5.22 4.32
C ILE A 20 -6.43 -5.70 5.57
N THR A 21 -5.99 -5.23 6.73
CA THR A 21 -6.64 -5.44 8.01
C THR A 21 -7.08 -4.10 8.61
N GLY A 22 -8.07 -4.14 9.48
CA GLY A 22 -8.66 -2.93 10.02
C GLY A 22 -9.59 -2.26 9.02
N SER A 23 -9.87 -1.00 9.24
CA SER A 23 -10.71 -0.21 8.35
C SER A 23 -10.23 1.23 8.31
N GLY A 24 -10.47 1.88 7.19
CA GLY A 24 -10.15 3.28 6.96
C GLY A 24 -11.35 4.06 6.46
N ASP A 25 -11.07 5.04 5.61
CA ASP A 25 -12.07 5.92 5.03
C ASP A 25 -11.62 6.35 3.64
N SER A 26 -12.53 6.42 2.69
CA SER A 26 -12.21 6.74 1.29
C SER A 26 -11.51 8.06 1.07
N SER A 27 -11.62 8.99 2.02
CA SER A 27 -11.00 10.33 1.92
C SER A 27 -9.81 10.50 2.85
N ASN A 28 -9.73 9.75 3.94
CA ASN A 28 -8.83 10.06 5.06
C ASN A 28 -7.92 8.93 5.52
N CYS A 29 -8.17 7.69 5.11
CA CYS A 29 -7.29 6.56 5.43
C CYS A 29 -7.54 5.43 4.43
N TYR A 30 -6.72 5.36 3.39
CA TYR A 30 -6.94 4.44 2.29
C TYR A 30 -5.63 4.02 1.62
N ALA A 31 -5.70 2.95 0.86
CA ALA A 31 -4.66 2.53 -0.07
C ALA A 31 -5.25 2.41 -1.47
N THR A 32 -4.68 3.13 -2.43
CA THR A 32 -5.08 2.99 -3.83
C THR A 32 -4.28 1.84 -4.43
N ILE A 33 -4.98 0.76 -4.75
CA ILE A 33 -4.41 -0.48 -5.28
C ILE A 33 -5.07 -0.74 -6.64
N ASN A 34 -4.26 -0.94 -7.67
CA ASN A 34 -4.75 -1.15 -9.04
C ASN A 34 -5.74 -0.05 -9.48
N GLY A 35 -5.45 1.20 -9.10
CA GLY A 35 -6.25 2.36 -9.46
C GLY A 35 -7.52 2.59 -8.64
N THR A 36 -7.81 1.75 -7.66
CA THR A 36 -9.02 1.86 -6.83
C THR A 36 -8.66 2.05 -5.36
N LYS A 37 -9.31 3.00 -4.71
CA LYS A 37 -9.13 3.21 -3.26
C LYS A 37 -9.72 2.06 -2.47
N GLN A 38 -8.89 1.46 -1.63
CA GLN A 38 -9.26 0.38 -0.73
C GLN A 38 -9.16 0.88 0.71
N TYR A 39 -10.21 0.73 1.49
CA TYR A 39 -10.27 1.21 2.88
C TYR A 39 -11.02 0.26 3.81
N SER A 40 -11.16 -0.98 3.40
CA SER A 40 -11.75 -2.06 4.22
C SER A 40 -10.91 -3.32 4.10
N ALA A 41 -11.07 -4.21 5.08
CA ALA A 41 -10.35 -5.48 5.10
C ALA A 41 -10.63 -6.28 3.82
N GLY A 42 -9.61 -6.89 3.27
CA GLY A 42 -9.71 -7.66 2.05
C GLY A 42 -8.36 -8.08 1.53
N THR A 43 -8.38 -8.81 0.42
CA THR A 43 -7.19 -9.34 -0.23
C THR A 43 -7.14 -8.87 -1.67
N HIS A 44 -5.97 -8.44 -2.11
CA HIS A 44 -5.71 -7.96 -3.46
C HIS A 44 -4.40 -8.56 -3.97
N GLU A 45 -4.16 -8.45 -5.26
CA GLU A 45 -2.92 -8.89 -5.89
C GLU A 45 -2.27 -7.73 -6.62
N VAL A 46 -0.95 -7.61 -6.49
CA VAL A 46 -0.15 -6.64 -7.21
C VAL A 46 1.10 -7.29 -7.76
N ASN A 47 1.81 -6.58 -8.62
CA ASN A 47 3.10 -7.00 -9.15
C ASN A 47 4.19 -6.06 -8.62
N ALA A 48 5.41 -6.56 -8.58
CA ALA A 48 6.57 -5.71 -8.34
C ALA A 48 6.62 -4.59 -9.38
N GLY A 49 6.94 -3.37 -8.93
CA GLY A 49 6.91 -2.19 -9.78
C GLY A 49 5.59 -1.44 -9.79
N ASP A 50 4.51 -2.05 -9.34
CA ASP A 50 3.24 -1.34 -9.19
C ASP A 50 3.35 -0.28 -8.10
N THR A 51 2.57 0.79 -8.24
CA THR A 51 2.49 1.84 -7.22
C THR A 51 1.24 1.67 -6.38
N ILE A 52 1.41 1.64 -5.06
CA ILE A 52 0.31 1.74 -4.11
C ILE A 52 0.39 3.12 -3.48
N THR A 53 -0.69 3.89 -3.55
CA THR A 53 -0.76 5.22 -2.97
C THR A 53 -1.52 5.17 -1.66
N PHE A 54 -0.84 5.49 -0.55
CA PHE A 54 -1.45 5.56 0.77
C PHE A 54 -1.86 6.98 1.08
N GLY A 55 -3.07 7.17 1.59
CA GLY A 55 -3.55 8.46 2.06
C GLY A 55 -3.94 8.37 3.53
N VAL A 56 -3.47 9.31 4.35
CA VAL A 56 -3.80 9.38 5.77
C VAL A 56 -4.09 10.82 6.20
N PHE A 57 -5.02 10.94 7.12
CA PHE A 57 -5.35 12.19 7.79
C PHE A 57 -4.55 12.31 9.08
N GLY A 58 -4.20 13.53 9.43
CA GLY A 58 -3.60 13.83 10.72
C GLY A 58 -4.13 15.15 11.26
N SER A 59 -4.02 15.33 12.57
CA SER A 59 -4.40 16.55 13.27
C SER A 59 -3.27 17.01 14.18
N ARG A 60 -3.44 18.21 14.75
CA ARG A 60 -2.45 18.76 15.69
C ARG A 60 -2.32 17.92 16.96
N SER A 61 -3.40 17.30 17.40
CA SER A 61 -3.42 16.48 18.60
C SER A 61 -2.94 15.05 18.34
N TYR A 62 -3.15 14.54 17.12
CA TYR A 62 -2.85 13.16 16.76
C TYR A 62 -2.26 13.09 15.35
N SER A 63 -1.01 12.68 15.26
CA SER A 63 -0.35 12.51 13.96
C SER A 63 -0.93 11.34 13.19
N GLY A 64 -1.24 11.58 11.90
CA GLY A 64 -1.41 10.51 10.93
C GLY A 64 -0.04 10.09 10.41
N TYR A 65 0.10 8.82 10.04
CA TYR A 65 1.36 8.35 9.46
C TYR A 65 1.21 7.09 8.62
N VAL A 66 2.20 6.88 7.76
CA VAL A 66 2.39 5.63 7.03
C VAL A 66 3.77 5.09 7.40
N THR A 67 3.85 3.82 7.77
CA THR A 67 5.12 3.12 7.97
C THR A 67 5.27 2.00 6.95
N ILE A 68 6.50 1.78 6.50
CA ILE A 68 6.87 0.63 5.68
C ILE A 68 7.96 -0.12 6.44
N ASP A 69 7.65 -1.35 6.86
CA ASP A 69 8.56 -2.19 7.64
C ASP A 69 9.16 -1.45 8.85
N GLY A 70 8.31 -0.72 9.56
CA GLY A 70 8.66 0.02 10.76
C GLY A 70 9.24 1.41 10.53
N THR A 71 9.54 1.79 9.29
CA THR A 71 10.07 3.13 8.98
C THR A 71 8.93 4.07 8.59
N LYS A 72 8.81 5.20 9.27
CA LYS A 72 7.83 6.23 8.88
C LYS A 72 8.25 6.90 7.59
N VAL A 73 7.41 6.79 6.57
CA VAL A 73 7.62 7.40 5.26
C VAL A 73 6.75 8.61 5.04
N LEU A 74 5.71 8.77 5.84
CA LEU A 74 4.82 9.93 5.82
C LEU A 74 4.35 10.22 7.24
N ARG A 75 4.31 11.51 7.59
CA ARG A 75 3.75 11.99 8.85
C ARG A 75 2.92 13.23 8.58
N VAL A 76 1.71 13.26 9.11
CA VAL A 76 0.76 14.37 8.96
C VAL A 76 0.42 14.90 10.34
N THR A 77 0.78 16.15 10.61
CA THR A 77 0.64 16.78 11.94
C THR A 77 -0.31 17.96 11.95
N ILE A 78 -0.69 18.45 10.78
CA ILE A 78 -1.63 19.58 10.62
C ILE A 78 -2.84 19.08 9.88
N GLY A 79 -4.05 19.44 10.32
CA GLY A 79 -5.30 18.96 9.77
C GLY A 79 -5.30 18.89 8.23
N GLY A 80 -5.60 17.71 7.71
CA GLY A 80 -5.64 17.42 6.30
C GLY A 80 -5.18 16.00 5.98
N THR A 81 -5.37 15.60 4.74
CA THR A 81 -4.96 14.30 4.22
C THR A 81 -3.77 14.49 3.28
N LYS A 82 -2.73 13.70 3.50
CA LYS A 82 -1.55 13.64 2.64
C LYS A 82 -1.38 12.23 2.09
N THR A 83 -0.66 12.12 1.00
CA THR A 83 -0.44 10.85 0.31
C THR A 83 1.03 10.50 0.20
N TYR A 84 1.31 9.20 0.12
CA TYR A 84 2.63 8.66 -0.14
C TYR A 84 2.52 7.57 -1.21
N ASP A 85 3.31 7.72 -2.28
CA ASP A 85 3.37 6.74 -3.35
C ASP A 85 4.49 5.73 -3.04
N TRP A 86 4.11 4.46 -2.93
CA TRP A 86 5.05 3.38 -2.66
C TRP A 86 5.12 2.45 -3.86
N ILE A 87 6.33 2.23 -4.34
CA ILE A 87 6.59 1.27 -5.42
C ILE A 87 6.86 -0.09 -4.79
N VAL A 88 6.04 -1.07 -5.15
CA VAL A 88 6.15 -2.44 -4.64
C VAL A 88 7.49 -3.03 -5.08
N PRO A 89 8.36 -3.43 -4.13
CA PRO A 89 9.69 -3.94 -4.46
C PRO A 89 9.66 -5.37 -5.00
N ASP A 90 10.74 -5.74 -5.67
CA ASP A 90 11.02 -7.13 -6.03
C ASP A 90 11.36 -7.96 -4.79
N GLY A 91 11.21 -9.27 -4.88
CA GLY A 91 11.70 -10.21 -3.89
C GLY A 91 10.79 -10.44 -2.69
N ILE A 92 9.62 -9.84 -2.68
CA ILE A 92 8.60 -10.09 -1.65
C ILE A 92 7.45 -10.92 -2.20
N SER A 93 6.75 -11.64 -1.34
CA SER A 93 5.57 -12.43 -1.71
C SER A 93 4.29 -11.87 -1.12
N THR A 94 4.38 -11.16 -0.01
CA THR A 94 3.21 -10.63 0.70
C THR A 94 3.42 -9.20 1.15
N VAL A 95 2.31 -8.47 1.20
CA VAL A 95 2.20 -7.13 1.78
C VAL A 95 1.02 -7.14 2.73
N GLU A 96 1.24 -6.81 3.98
CA GLU A 96 0.17 -6.59 4.95
C GLU A 96 0.00 -5.10 5.19
N ILE A 97 -1.22 -4.61 5.05
CA ILE A 97 -1.57 -3.21 5.26
C ILE A 97 -2.54 -3.14 6.44
N ALA A 98 -2.06 -2.68 7.59
CA ALA A 98 -2.89 -2.50 8.77
C ALA A 98 -3.35 -1.05 8.84
N MET A 99 -4.66 -0.85 8.80
CA MET A 99 -5.28 0.47 8.84
C MET A 99 -5.94 0.73 10.17
N THR A 100 -5.70 1.92 10.72
CA THR A 100 -6.41 2.44 11.90
C THR A 100 -6.87 3.84 11.58
N TYR A 101 -8.17 4.08 11.72
CA TYR A 101 -8.77 5.37 11.43
C TYR A 101 -9.65 5.82 12.59
N ARG A 102 -9.44 7.06 13.04
CA ARG A 102 -10.32 7.74 14.00
C ARG A 102 -10.81 9.03 13.37
N THR A 103 -12.10 9.12 13.23
CA THR A 103 -12.75 10.29 12.64
C THR A 103 -12.29 11.59 13.33
N LYS A 104 -11.84 12.57 12.54
CA LYS A 104 -11.34 13.88 12.95
C LYS A 104 -10.01 13.88 13.72
N ASP A 105 -9.46 12.71 14.03
CA ASP A 105 -8.20 12.61 14.77
C ASP A 105 -7.04 12.23 13.85
N TYR A 106 -7.05 11.01 13.34
CA TYR A 106 -5.94 10.53 12.53
C TYR A 106 -6.31 9.31 11.65
N GLY A 107 -5.51 9.09 10.64
CA GLY A 107 -5.41 7.82 9.94
C GLY A 107 -3.98 7.29 10.05
N ARG A 108 -3.82 6.01 10.30
CA ARG A 108 -2.51 5.36 10.39
C ARG A 108 -2.50 4.09 9.57
N ILE A 109 -1.43 3.92 8.80
CA ILE A 109 -1.23 2.75 7.96
C ILE A 109 0.16 2.20 8.25
N ASP A 110 0.20 0.94 8.67
CA ASP A 110 1.44 0.21 8.88
C ASP A 110 1.54 -0.90 7.83
N VAL A 111 2.57 -0.84 7.01
CA VAL A 111 2.81 -1.79 5.92
C VAL A 111 3.95 -2.71 6.32
N THR A 112 3.73 -4.01 6.20
CA THR A 112 4.73 -5.04 6.45
C THR A 112 4.91 -5.90 5.20
N THR A 113 6.14 -6.08 4.78
CA THR A 113 6.48 -6.92 3.63
C THR A 113 7.16 -8.21 4.08
N ALA A 114 6.95 -9.27 3.32
CA ALA A 114 7.59 -10.55 3.60
C ALA A 114 7.91 -11.36 2.33
#